data_18d6c0eb8b386df48d63bdc12a3a0fa8
#
_entry.id   18d6c0eb8b386df48d63bdc12a3a0fa8
#
_cell.length_a   1.000
_cell.length_b   1.000
_cell.length_c   1.000
_cell.angle_alpha   90.00
_cell.angle_beta   90.00
_cell.angle_gamma   90.00
#
_symmetry.space_group_name_H-M   'P 1'
#
loop_
_entity.id
_entity.type
_entity.pdbx_description
1 polymer ?
#
loop_
_entity_poly.entity_id
_entity_poly.type
_entity_poly.pdbx_seq_one_letter_code
_entity_poly.pdbx_strand_id
1 'polypeptide(L)'
;VIAVQVNSALIASGQLKIRLRFAAPTAAWTDYGTQWENPEYYTSSIAAQDDTSAVIERQLDSLNYNVALNWEGTATVSEKEAHYFLVEPTGDQIALTCTFTDSEPKRKNATEAIFQNSATAWESYWSNGGIVDFSGSADPRANELERRVVLSQYLTKAQTAGKMPPQ
;
A
#
# COMPACT_ATOMS: atom_id res chain seq x y z
N VAL A 1 1.58 4.58 -4.41
CA VAL A 1 2.11 4.92 -3.07
C VAL A 1 1.09 4.50 -2.01
N ILE A 2 1.56 3.88 -0.94
CA ILE A 2 0.77 3.57 0.26
C ILE A 2 1.30 4.46 1.38
N ALA A 3 0.42 5.08 2.15
CA ALA A 3 0.78 5.87 3.33
C ALA A 3 0.03 5.36 4.56
N VAL A 4 0.74 5.25 5.68
CA VAL A 4 0.19 4.78 6.95
C VAL A 4 0.70 5.69 8.06
N GLN A 5 -0.19 6.10 8.96
CA GLN A 5 0.16 6.83 10.16
C GLN A 5 -0.44 6.10 11.37
N VAL A 6 0.38 5.85 12.36
CA VAL A 6 -0.03 5.15 13.59
C VAL A 6 0.49 5.92 14.80
N ASN A 7 -0.38 6.10 15.78
CA ASN A 7 -0.04 6.57 17.11
C ASN A 7 -0.57 5.54 18.12
N SER A 8 0.33 4.88 18.85
CA SER A 8 -0.05 3.77 19.74
C SER A 8 1.04 3.45 20.75
N ALA A 9 0.65 3.23 22.01
CA ALA A 9 1.54 2.73 23.04
C ALA A 9 2.13 1.34 22.72
N LEU A 10 1.53 0.59 21.79
CA LEU A 10 2.05 -0.69 21.33
C LEU A 10 3.36 -0.55 20.54
N ILE A 11 3.65 0.63 19.98
CA ILE A 11 4.93 0.92 19.36
C ILE A 11 6.02 0.97 20.44
N ALA A 12 5.80 1.76 21.48
CA ALA A 12 6.75 1.90 22.58
C ALA A 12 7.05 0.56 23.30
N SER A 13 6.04 -0.31 23.39
CA SER A 13 6.20 -1.65 23.95
C SER A 13 6.82 -2.69 23.01
N GLY A 14 7.10 -2.31 21.74
CA GLY A 14 7.64 -3.20 20.70
C GLY A 14 6.66 -4.26 20.18
N GLN A 15 5.37 -4.14 20.52
CA GLN A 15 4.34 -5.08 20.10
C GLN A 15 3.76 -4.75 18.72
N LEU A 16 3.85 -3.49 18.29
CA LEU A 16 3.39 -3.06 16.96
C LEU A 16 4.60 -2.93 16.03
N LYS A 17 4.56 -3.68 14.94
CA LYS A 17 5.56 -3.67 13.88
C LYS A 17 4.86 -3.69 12.52
N ILE A 18 5.52 -3.20 11.48
CA ILE A 18 4.97 -3.20 10.12
C ILE A 18 5.69 -4.27 9.32
N ARG A 19 4.93 -5.17 8.74
CA ARG A 19 5.45 -6.28 7.95
C ARG A 19 5.27 -6.01 6.46
N LEU A 20 6.36 -6.16 5.70
CA LEU A 20 6.34 -6.26 4.26
C LEU A 20 6.72 -7.70 3.88
N ARG A 21 5.85 -8.38 3.21
CA ARG A 21 6.11 -9.72 2.68
C ARG A 21 5.68 -9.76 1.23
N PHE A 22 6.54 -10.30 0.40
CA PHE A 22 6.31 -10.35 -1.02
C PHE A 22 6.10 -11.81 -1.45
N ALA A 23 4.99 -12.08 -2.15
CA ALA A 23 4.73 -13.38 -2.73
C ALA A 23 5.51 -13.53 -4.05
N ALA A 24 5.80 -14.76 -4.44
CA ALA A 24 6.29 -15.07 -5.77
C ALA A 24 5.15 -14.94 -6.78
N PRO A 25 5.36 -14.30 -7.94
CA PRO A 25 4.42 -14.38 -9.04
C PRO A 25 4.47 -15.81 -9.63
N THR A 26 3.35 -16.26 -10.15
CA THR A 26 3.28 -17.51 -10.90
C THR A 26 2.91 -17.24 -12.35
N ALA A 27 3.25 -18.15 -13.25
CA ALA A 27 2.79 -18.10 -14.64
C ALA A 27 1.41 -18.78 -14.82
N ALA A 28 0.73 -19.09 -13.72
CA ALA A 28 -0.57 -19.74 -13.77
C ALA A 28 -1.65 -18.74 -14.22
N TRP A 29 -2.65 -19.26 -14.93
CA TRP A 29 -3.81 -18.47 -15.35
C TRP A 29 -4.54 -17.78 -14.17
N THR A 30 -4.54 -18.42 -13.01
CA THR A 30 -5.08 -17.87 -11.77
C THR A 30 -3.94 -17.70 -10.77
N ASP A 31 -3.38 -16.51 -10.69
CA ASP A 31 -2.41 -16.14 -9.67
C ASP A 31 -3.10 -15.31 -8.58
N TYR A 32 -3.24 -15.89 -7.40
CA TYR A 32 -3.85 -15.21 -6.25
C TYR A 32 -2.84 -14.40 -5.41
N GLY A 33 -1.56 -14.32 -5.85
CA GLY A 33 -0.52 -13.64 -5.09
C GLY A 33 -0.25 -14.29 -3.73
N THR A 34 -0.47 -15.60 -3.61
CA THR A 34 -0.36 -16.35 -2.36
C THR A 34 0.78 -17.37 -2.35
N GLN A 35 1.67 -17.31 -3.34
CA GLN A 35 2.83 -18.18 -3.41
C GLN A 35 3.93 -17.64 -2.48
N TRP A 36 3.99 -18.18 -1.29
CA TRP A 36 4.99 -17.87 -0.27
C TRP A 36 6.13 -18.91 -0.21
N GLU A 37 5.95 -20.00 -0.93
CA GLU A 37 6.90 -21.07 -1.12
C GLU A 37 7.82 -20.76 -2.31
N ASN A 38 8.95 -21.44 -2.40
CA ASN A 38 9.94 -21.26 -3.47
C ASN A 38 10.53 -19.84 -3.52
N PRO A 39 11.18 -19.40 -2.44
CA PRO A 39 11.78 -18.06 -2.39
C PRO A 39 12.93 -17.86 -3.39
N GLU A 40 13.41 -18.93 -4.01
CA GLU A 40 14.48 -18.90 -5.01
C GLU A 40 14.04 -18.38 -6.38
N TYR A 41 12.75 -18.23 -6.66
CA TYR A 41 12.27 -17.80 -7.97
C TYR A 41 12.46 -16.31 -8.25
N TYR A 42 12.79 -15.53 -7.24
CA TYR A 42 13.04 -14.12 -7.36
C TYR A 42 13.93 -13.63 -6.21
N THR A 43 14.45 -12.43 -6.33
CA THR A 43 15.29 -11.86 -5.28
C THR A 43 14.68 -10.59 -4.71
N SER A 44 14.91 -10.34 -3.45
CA SER A 44 14.67 -9.05 -2.81
C SER A 44 15.71 -8.82 -1.73
N SER A 45 16.25 -7.62 -1.67
CA SER A 45 17.27 -7.24 -0.69
C SER A 45 17.16 -5.75 -0.35
N ILE A 46 17.65 -5.38 0.83
CA ILE A 46 17.79 -3.97 1.18
C ILE A 46 19.01 -3.41 0.42
N ALA A 47 18.75 -2.60 -0.61
CA ALA A 47 19.78 -1.99 -1.43
C ALA A 47 20.39 -0.74 -0.79
N ALA A 48 19.61 0.01 -0.02
CA ALA A 48 20.03 1.19 0.72
C ALA A 48 19.17 1.40 1.96
N GLN A 49 19.76 1.97 3.00
CA GLN A 49 19.04 2.33 4.23
C GLN A 49 19.73 3.50 4.91
N ASP A 50 18.94 4.42 5.44
CA ASP A 50 19.36 5.49 6.34
C ASP A 50 18.41 5.61 7.55
N ASP A 51 18.54 6.64 8.37
CA ASP A 51 17.75 6.84 9.59
C ASP A 51 16.25 7.04 9.32
N THR A 52 15.85 7.37 8.10
CA THR A 52 14.49 7.78 7.74
C THR A 52 13.98 7.11 6.47
N SER A 53 14.78 6.24 5.87
CA SER A 53 14.38 5.56 4.63
C SER A 53 15.08 4.21 4.45
N ALA A 54 14.46 3.36 3.65
CA ALA A 54 15.07 2.16 3.11
C ALA A 54 14.57 1.91 1.68
N VAL A 55 15.42 1.31 0.87
CA VAL A 55 15.07 0.87 -0.48
C VAL A 55 15.25 -0.64 -0.56
N ILE A 56 14.18 -1.33 -0.85
CA ILE A 56 14.21 -2.77 -1.13
C ILE A 56 14.17 -2.93 -2.65
N GLU A 57 15.24 -3.45 -3.22
CA GLU A 57 15.28 -3.83 -4.62
C GLU A 57 14.66 -5.20 -4.80
N ARG A 58 13.81 -5.33 -5.82
CA ARG A 58 13.19 -6.60 -6.19
C ARG A 58 13.46 -6.92 -7.64
N GLN A 59 13.95 -8.13 -7.88
CA GLN A 59 14.17 -8.69 -9.22
C GLN A 59 13.29 -9.92 -9.41
N LEU A 60 12.40 -9.84 -10.38
CA LEU A 60 11.50 -10.91 -10.78
C LEU A 60 11.75 -11.19 -12.27
N ASP A 61 12.48 -12.26 -12.55
CA ASP A 61 12.89 -12.61 -13.91
C ASP A 61 13.60 -11.42 -14.61
N SER A 62 13.03 -10.83 -15.62
CA SER A 62 13.57 -9.66 -16.33
C SER A 62 13.09 -8.32 -15.78
N LEU A 63 12.18 -8.33 -14.80
CA LEU A 63 11.62 -7.11 -14.20
C LEU A 63 12.37 -6.76 -12.91
N ASN A 64 12.92 -5.55 -12.89
CA ASN A 64 13.48 -4.95 -11.67
C ASN A 64 12.63 -3.77 -11.23
N TYR A 65 12.37 -3.68 -9.94
CA TYR A 65 11.73 -2.50 -9.36
C TYR A 65 12.15 -2.30 -7.89
N ASN A 66 11.94 -1.09 -7.42
CA ASN A 66 12.25 -0.67 -6.08
C ASN A 66 10.99 -0.48 -5.24
N VAL A 67 11.07 -0.89 -3.98
CA VAL A 67 10.10 -0.56 -2.94
C VAL A 67 10.78 0.42 -1.99
N ALA A 68 10.48 1.69 -2.16
CA ALA A 68 11.03 2.75 -1.34
C ALA A 68 10.15 3.00 -0.12
N LEU A 69 10.75 2.85 1.05
CA LEU A 69 10.16 3.15 2.34
C LEU A 69 10.71 4.48 2.83
N ASN A 70 9.85 5.37 3.30
CA ASN A 70 10.27 6.58 4.02
C ASN A 70 9.39 6.73 5.25
N TRP A 71 9.97 7.18 6.35
CA TRP A 71 9.21 7.35 7.60
C TRP A 71 9.59 8.63 8.33
N GLU A 72 8.63 9.10 9.09
CA GLU A 72 8.77 10.13 10.10
C GLU A 72 8.70 9.45 11.47
N GLY A 73 9.53 9.84 12.40
CA GLY A 73 9.78 9.13 13.64
C GLY A 73 11.07 8.31 13.56
N THR A 74 11.22 7.33 14.42
CA THR A 74 12.40 6.46 14.47
C THR A 74 11.98 5.02 14.18
N ALA A 75 12.63 4.38 13.22
CA ALA A 75 12.40 2.98 12.90
C ALA A 75 13.68 2.34 12.33
N THR A 76 13.73 1.00 12.38
CA THR A 76 14.72 0.19 11.68
C THR A 76 14.03 -0.77 10.75
N VAL A 77 14.68 -1.09 9.62
CA VAL A 77 14.20 -2.09 8.67
C VAL A 77 15.18 -3.25 8.66
N SER A 78 14.68 -4.46 8.73
CA SER A 78 15.52 -5.67 8.66
C SER A 78 14.81 -6.77 7.87
N GLU A 79 15.59 -7.52 7.10
CA GLU A 79 15.13 -8.76 6.49
C GLU A 79 15.16 -9.85 7.58
N LYS A 80 14.05 -10.56 7.77
CA LYS A 80 13.90 -11.63 8.75
C LYS A 80 13.99 -13.01 8.09
N GLU A 81 13.43 -13.12 6.91
CA GLU A 81 13.46 -14.29 6.05
C GLU A 81 13.50 -13.80 4.60
N ALA A 82 13.76 -14.69 3.65
CA ALA A 82 13.71 -14.33 2.25
C ALA A 82 12.38 -13.64 1.90
N HIS A 83 12.45 -12.44 1.32
CA HIS A 83 11.31 -11.60 0.91
C HIS A 83 10.39 -11.15 2.05
N TYR A 84 10.84 -11.29 3.28
CA TYR A 84 10.13 -10.85 4.48
C TYR A 84 10.93 -9.78 5.22
N PHE A 85 10.41 -8.57 5.22
CA PHE A 85 11.01 -7.40 5.86
C PHE A 85 10.13 -6.91 6.99
N LEU A 86 10.77 -6.48 8.06
CA LEU A 86 10.10 -5.94 9.23
C LEU A 86 10.58 -4.52 9.46
N VAL A 87 9.62 -3.58 9.53
CA VAL A 87 9.86 -2.22 10.00
C VAL A 87 9.50 -2.19 11.48
N GLU A 88 10.48 -1.87 12.30
CA GLU A 88 10.39 -1.87 13.77
C GLU A 88 10.48 -0.41 14.26
N PRO A 89 9.34 0.26 14.42
CA PRO A 89 9.33 1.62 14.94
C PRO A 89 9.62 1.65 16.44
N THR A 90 10.15 2.77 16.91
CA THR A 90 10.33 3.07 18.32
C THR A 90 9.61 4.38 18.68
N GLY A 91 9.35 4.61 19.97
CA GLY A 91 8.54 5.74 20.40
C GLY A 91 7.06 5.38 20.46
N ASP A 92 6.18 6.33 20.20
CA ASP A 92 4.72 6.16 20.28
C ASP A 92 3.99 6.39 18.95
N GLN A 93 4.71 6.81 17.93
CA GLN A 93 4.15 7.12 16.61
C GLN A 93 5.10 6.79 15.47
N ILE A 94 4.53 6.50 14.32
CA ILE A 94 5.22 6.39 13.04
C ILE A 94 4.30 6.85 11.92
N ALA A 95 4.85 7.60 10.96
CA ALA A 95 4.24 7.85 9.67
C ALA A 95 5.15 7.23 8.59
N LEU A 96 4.62 6.28 7.84
CA LEU A 96 5.36 5.49 6.84
C LEU A 96 4.74 5.67 5.47
N THR A 97 5.58 5.86 4.48
CA THR A 97 5.21 5.77 3.06
C THR A 97 5.93 4.62 2.40
N CYS A 98 5.22 3.90 1.52
CA CYS A 98 5.75 2.82 0.70
C CYS A 98 5.43 3.11 -0.76
N THR A 99 6.46 3.26 -1.59
CA THR A 99 6.35 3.59 -3.01
C THR A 99 6.94 2.47 -3.84
N PHE A 100 6.17 1.94 -4.78
CA PHE A 100 6.63 0.99 -5.79
C PHE A 100 7.02 1.77 -7.05
N THR A 101 8.23 1.57 -7.56
CA THR A 101 8.74 2.30 -8.74
C THR A 101 9.76 1.45 -9.52
N ASP A 102 9.72 1.54 -10.83
CA ASP A 102 10.67 0.95 -11.78
C ASP A 102 11.90 1.84 -12.03
N SER A 103 11.95 2.99 -11.40
CA SER A 103 13.04 3.97 -11.48
C SER A 103 13.64 4.22 -10.11
N GLU A 104 14.76 4.95 -10.07
CA GLU A 104 15.30 5.39 -8.78
C GLU A 104 14.26 6.15 -7.98
N PRO A 105 14.12 5.83 -6.68
CA PRO A 105 13.16 6.48 -5.82
C PRO A 105 13.43 7.99 -5.75
N LYS A 106 12.50 8.76 -6.30
CA LYS A 106 12.56 10.21 -6.20
C LYS A 106 12.06 10.63 -4.81
N ARG A 107 12.63 11.71 -4.33
CA ARG A 107 12.33 12.52 -3.14
C ARG A 107 11.22 12.00 -2.21
N LYS A 108 11.51 11.99 -0.91
CA LYS A 108 10.57 11.70 0.18
C LYS A 108 9.31 12.56 0.07
N ASN A 109 8.17 11.92 -0.10
CA ASN A 109 6.88 12.59 0.02
C ASN A 109 6.48 12.59 1.49
N ALA A 110 6.11 13.75 2.03
CA ALA A 110 5.51 13.80 3.35
C ALA A 110 4.20 12.99 3.38
N THR A 111 4.01 12.21 4.42
CA THR A 111 2.83 11.35 4.59
C THR A 111 1.54 12.15 4.50
N GLU A 112 1.51 13.33 5.11
CA GLU A 112 0.36 14.25 5.07
C GLU A 112 0.00 14.67 3.64
N ALA A 113 0.98 14.96 2.79
CA ALA A 113 0.73 15.33 1.40
C ALA A 113 0.06 14.19 0.61
N ILE A 114 0.37 12.93 0.93
CA ILE A 114 -0.26 11.77 0.30
C ILE A 114 -1.71 11.65 0.75
N PHE A 115 -2.00 11.83 2.04
CA PHE A 115 -3.37 11.83 2.55
C PHE A 115 -4.20 12.95 1.92
N GLN A 116 -3.68 14.18 1.84
CA GLN A 116 -4.38 15.31 1.22
C GLN A 116 -4.63 15.06 -0.28
N ASN A 117 -3.64 14.57 -1.01
CA ASN A 117 -3.80 14.22 -2.43
C ASN A 117 -4.87 13.13 -2.63
N SER A 118 -4.89 12.13 -1.76
CA SER A 118 -5.91 11.07 -1.78
C SER A 118 -7.30 11.62 -1.50
N ALA A 119 -7.44 12.46 -0.47
CA ALA A 119 -8.71 13.10 -0.12
C ALA A 119 -9.25 13.93 -1.29
N THR A 120 -8.41 14.80 -1.87
CA THR A 120 -8.78 15.63 -3.03
C THR A 120 -9.16 14.78 -4.26
N ALA A 121 -8.43 13.69 -4.51
CA ALA A 121 -8.74 12.80 -5.62
C ALA A 121 -10.10 12.09 -5.46
N TRP A 122 -10.44 11.66 -4.24
CA TRP A 122 -11.74 11.06 -3.94
C TRP A 122 -12.86 12.09 -3.95
N GLU A 123 -12.65 13.29 -3.40
CA GLU A 123 -13.60 14.39 -3.47
C GLU A 123 -13.93 14.75 -4.92
N SER A 124 -12.89 14.90 -5.76
CA SER A 124 -13.06 15.15 -7.18
C SER A 124 -13.81 14.02 -7.90
N TYR A 125 -13.50 12.77 -7.56
CA TYR A 125 -14.18 11.62 -8.16
C TYR A 125 -15.66 11.59 -7.86
N TRP A 126 -16.05 11.79 -6.59
CA TRP A 126 -17.45 11.77 -6.17
C TRP A 126 -18.21 13.01 -6.63
N SER A 127 -17.56 14.17 -6.74
CA SER A 127 -18.19 15.42 -7.17
C SER A 127 -18.39 15.50 -8.71
N ASN A 128 -17.55 14.83 -9.49
CA ASN A 128 -17.60 14.88 -10.95
C ASN A 128 -18.13 13.58 -11.58
N GLY A 129 -18.39 12.55 -10.79
CA GLY A 129 -18.94 11.27 -11.23
C GLY A 129 -20.43 11.15 -10.98
N GLY A 130 -20.96 10.01 -11.33
CA GLY A 130 -22.35 9.67 -11.06
C GLY A 130 -22.54 9.12 -9.65
N ILE A 131 -22.48 9.97 -8.63
CA ILE A 131 -22.86 9.55 -7.28
C ILE A 131 -24.36 9.22 -7.26
N VAL A 132 -24.71 8.14 -6.59
CA VAL A 132 -26.09 7.70 -6.40
C VAL A 132 -26.56 8.10 -5.00
N ASP A 133 -27.68 8.79 -4.93
CA ASP A 133 -28.33 9.20 -3.69
C ASP A 133 -29.80 8.75 -3.76
N PHE A 134 -30.20 7.83 -2.91
CA PHE A 134 -31.56 7.34 -2.79
C PHE A 134 -32.27 7.83 -1.53
N SER A 135 -31.74 8.88 -0.88
CA SER A 135 -32.29 9.43 0.37
C SER A 135 -33.77 9.87 0.26
N GLY A 136 -34.23 10.22 -0.96
CA GLY A 136 -35.61 10.55 -1.26
C GLY A 136 -36.54 9.36 -1.49
N SER A 137 -36.05 8.13 -1.47
CA SER A 137 -36.86 6.92 -1.72
C SER A 137 -37.61 6.45 -0.47
N ALA A 138 -38.88 6.09 -0.63
CA ALA A 138 -39.66 5.46 0.42
C ALA A 138 -39.48 3.93 0.51
N ASP A 139 -38.73 3.32 -0.44
CA ASP A 139 -38.47 1.88 -0.42
C ASP A 139 -37.44 1.54 0.67
N PRO A 140 -37.75 0.62 1.60
CA PRO A 140 -36.84 0.27 2.70
C PRO A 140 -35.52 -0.37 2.23
N ARG A 141 -35.43 -0.81 0.97
CA ARG A 141 -34.22 -1.36 0.37
C ARG A 141 -33.29 -0.32 -0.23
N ALA A 142 -33.74 0.95 -0.33
CA ALA A 142 -33.01 2.01 -1.02
C ALA A 142 -31.58 2.21 -0.46
N ASN A 143 -31.46 2.27 0.87
CA ASN A 143 -30.17 2.45 1.54
C ASN A 143 -29.17 1.31 1.23
N GLU A 144 -29.66 0.07 1.20
CA GLU A 144 -28.79 -1.09 0.89
C GLU A 144 -28.41 -1.10 -0.60
N LEU A 145 -29.28 -0.70 -1.49
CA LEU A 145 -28.95 -0.56 -2.91
C LEU A 145 -27.91 0.53 -3.13
N GLU A 146 -28.11 1.70 -2.52
CA GLU A 146 -27.14 2.81 -2.57
C GLU A 146 -25.76 2.35 -2.08
N ARG A 147 -25.71 1.72 -0.90
CA ARG A 147 -24.45 1.18 -0.35
C ARG A 147 -23.75 0.24 -1.33
N ARG A 148 -24.48 -0.67 -1.99
CA ARG A 148 -23.89 -1.60 -2.97
C ARG A 148 -23.38 -0.89 -4.22
N VAL A 149 -24.12 0.08 -4.73
CA VAL A 149 -23.70 0.84 -5.91
C VAL A 149 -22.46 1.65 -5.60
N VAL A 150 -22.44 2.40 -4.50
CA VAL A 150 -21.29 3.20 -4.06
C VAL A 150 -20.06 2.33 -3.81
N LEU A 151 -20.24 1.16 -3.15
CA LEU A 151 -19.15 0.21 -2.93
C LEU A 151 -18.59 -0.32 -4.25
N SER A 152 -19.45 -0.65 -5.22
CA SER A 152 -19.01 -1.12 -6.54
C SER A 152 -18.24 -0.05 -7.31
N GLN A 153 -18.70 1.20 -7.25
CA GLN A 153 -18.00 2.35 -7.85
C GLN A 153 -16.62 2.56 -7.19
N TYR A 154 -16.57 2.51 -5.86
CA TYR A 154 -15.32 2.59 -5.11
C TYR A 154 -14.32 1.50 -5.51
N LEU A 155 -14.74 0.24 -5.49
CA LEU A 155 -13.89 -0.89 -5.84
C LEU A 155 -13.41 -0.81 -7.29
N THR A 156 -14.29 -0.45 -8.22
CA THR A 156 -13.92 -0.24 -9.63
C THR A 156 -12.84 0.83 -9.73
N LYS A 157 -13.05 1.99 -9.13
CA LYS A 157 -12.07 3.08 -9.16
C LYS A 157 -10.74 2.67 -8.53
N ALA A 158 -10.77 2.01 -7.38
CA ALA A 158 -9.58 1.58 -6.68
C ALA A 158 -8.73 0.59 -7.51
N GLN A 159 -9.39 -0.32 -8.23
CA GLN A 159 -8.72 -1.35 -9.02
C GLN A 159 -8.31 -0.89 -10.42
N THR A 160 -9.06 0.03 -11.04
CA THR A 160 -8.80 0.45 -12.41
C THR A 160 -8.02 1.77 -12.55
N ALA A 161 -7.56 2.35 -11.43
CA ALA A 161 -6.82 3.62 -11.45
C ALA A 161 -5.39 3.51 -11.99
N GLY A 162 -4.87 2.31 -12.20
CA GLY A 162 -3.54 2.05 -12.75
C GLY A 162 -3.47 2.24 -14.27
N LYS A 163 -2.24 2.22 -14.79
CA LYS A 163 -1.97 2.26 -16.25
C LYS A 163 -2.19 0.91 -16.93
N MET A 164 -2.22 -0.16 -16.16
CA MET A 164 -2.44 -1.53 -16.62
C MET A 164 -3.81 -2.01 -16.16
N PRO A 165 -4.48 -2.88 -16.92
CA PRO A 165 -5.75 -3.44 -16.47
C PRO A 165 -5.55 -4.26 -15.20
N PRO A 166 -6.55 -4.34 -14.32
CA PRO A 166 -6.51 -5.25 -13.18
C PRO A 166 -6.49 -6.70 -13.66
N GLN A 167 -5.82 -7.52 -12.91
CA GLN A 167 -5.84 -8.98 -13.10
C GLN A 167 -7.08 -9.61 -12.49
#